data_390b4bd994cea0c5f84673e273a2a23c
#
_entry.id   390b4bd994cea0c5f84673e273a2a23c
#
_cell.length_a   1.000
_cell.length_b   1.000
_cell.length_c   1.000
_cell.angle_alpha   90.00
_cell.angle_beta   90.00
_cell.angle_gamma   90.00
#
_symmetry.space_group_name_H-M   'P 1'
#
loop_
_entity.id
_entity.type
_entity.pdbx_description
1 polymer ?
#
loop_
_entity_poly.entity_id
_entity_poly.type
_entity_poly.pdbx_seq_one_letter_code
_entity_poly.pdbx_strand_id
1 'polypeptide(L)'
;FNMVPTLTEMIRREIQHVNEGRKGKIILKMNGLHDKNMINELYNASEQGVEIELIVRGICCLVPDQPYSKNIRITRIVDMFLEHSRIWYFYNDGTEDLYMTSADWMQRNLNRRIETAFPILDPIHKEEIIDILRIQLKDNVKACRIDQHLNNIYKRDDNPVKTRAQVCIYNYLRDRYALDKQR
;
A
#
# COMPACT_ATOMS: atom_id res chain seq x y z
N PHE A 1 2.22 -6.06 22.89
CA PHE A 1 1.52 -5.72 21.66
C PHE A 1 1.92 -6.71 20.58
N ASN A 2 0.98 -7.48 20.04
CA ASN A 2 1.26 -8.44 19.00
C ASN A 2 0.77 -7.87 17.66
N MET A 3 1.67 -7.44 16.81
CA MET A 3 1.40 -6.75 15.54
C MET A 3 0.59 -7.64 14.57
N VAL A 4 0.90 -8.93 14.48
CA VAL A 4 0.23 -9.85 13.55
C VAL A 4 -1.26 -10.01 13.85
N PRO A 5 -1.73 -10.29 15.08
CA PRO A 5 -3.15 -10.32 15.39
C PRO A 5 -3.87 -9.03 15.04
N THR A 6 -3.30 -7.88 15.38
CA THR A 6 -3.92 -6.57 15.05
C THR A 6 -4.08 -6.38 13.53
N LEU A 7 -3.06 -6.71 12.74
CA LEU A 7 -3.14 -6.68 11.28
C LEU A 7 -4.20 -7.62 10.73
N THR A 8 -4.24 -8.85 11.28
CA THR A 8 -5.24 -9.84 10.88
C THR A 8 -6.67 -9.35 11.17
N GLU A 9 -6.89 -8.73 12.33
CA GLU A 9 -8.18 -8.12 12.68
C GLU A 9 -8.57 -6.99 11.73
N MET A 10 -7.64 -6.12 11.36
CA MET A 10 -7.89 -5.04 10.40
C MET A 10 -8.26 -5.60 9.02
N ILE A 11 -7.56 -6.63 8.53
CA ILE A 11 -7.89 -7.29 7.26
C ILE A 11 -9.29 -7.92 7.32
N ARG A 12 -9.59 -8.64 8.40
CA ARG A 12 -10.90 -9.31 8.59
C ARG A 12 -12.05 -8.31 8.70
N ARG A 13 -11.79 -7.13 9.25
CA ARG A 13 -12.78 -6.04 9.28
C ARG A 13 -13.12 -5.56 7.87
N GLU A 14 -12.14 -5.41 6.97
CA GLU A 14 -12.42 -5.08 5.57
C GLU A 14 -13.23 -6.18 4.87
N ILE A 15 -12.96 -7.46 5.17
CA ILE A 15 -13.76 -8.59 4.68
C ILE A 15 -15.21 -8.47 5.19
N GLN A 16 -15.40 -8.18 6.48
CA GLN A 16 -16.73 -8.00 7.04
C GLN A 16 -17.49 -6.88 6.36
N HIS A 17 -16.85 -5.74 6.10
CA HIS A 17 -17.48 -4.63 5.35
C HIS A 17 -17.98 -5.09 3.97
N VAL A 18 -17.18 -5.87 3.23
CA VAL A 18 -17.60 -6.38 1.92
C VAL A 18 -18.77 -7.36 2.05
N ASN A 19 -18.74 -8.27 3.04
CA ASN A 19 -19.85 -9.21 3.29
C ASN A 19 -21.16 -8.52 3.68
N GLU A 20 -21.08 -7.33 4.23
CA GLU A 20 -22.21 -6.46 4.56
C GLU A 20 -22.62 -5.53 3.39
N GLY A 21 -22.06 -5.73 2.18
CA GLY A 21 -22.36 -4.93 0.99
C GLY A 21 -21.69 -3.56 0.97
N ARG A 22 -20.73 -3.31 1.86
CA ARG A 22 -19.94 -2.07 1.92
C ARG A 22 -18.61 -2.23 1.17
N LYS A 23 -17.90 -1.13 0.98
CA LYS A 23 -16.60 -1.14 0.33
C LYS A 23 -15.52 -1.62 1.30
N GLY A 24 -14.72 -2.62 0.87
CA GLY A 24 -13.48 -3.00 1.54
C GLY A 24 -12.26 -2.64 0.68
N LYS A 25 -11.29 -1.93 1.26
CA LYS A 25 -10.07 -1.54 0.55
C LYS A 25 -8.85 -1.50 1.46
N ILE A 26 -7.77 -2.07 0.97
CA ILE A 26 -6.46 -2.09 1.65
C ILE A 26 -5.40 -1.52 0.70
N ILE A 27 -4.54 -0.61 1.19
CA ILE A 27 -3.33 -0.19 0.50
C ILE A 27 -2.16 -0.43 1.44
N LEU A 28 -1.17 -1.22 0.99
CA LEU A 28 0.02 -1.50 1.78
C LEU A 28 1.26 -1.09 1.02
N LYS A 29 2.08 -0.25 1.64
CA LYS A 29 3.42 0.08 1.13
C LYS A 29 4.47 -0.52 2.06
N MET A 30 5.44 -1.24 1.49
CA MET A 30 6.52 -1.89 2.22
C MET A 30 7.72 -2.20 1.32
N ASN A 31 8.83 -2.58 1.93
CA ASN A 31 10.02 -2.98 1.14
C ASN A 31 10.03 -4.48 0.85
N GLY A 32 9.46 -5.31 1.71
CA GLY A 32 9.40 -6.76 1.55
C GLY A 32 8.10 -7.38 2.03
N LEU A 33 7.54 -8.26 1.20
CA LEU A 33 6.36 -9.06 1.49
C LEU A 33 6.69 -10.54 1.29
N HIS A 34 6.86 -11.28 2.38
CA HIS A 34 7.33 -12.66 2.32
C HIS A 34 6.74 -13.54 3.44
N ASP A 35 6.04 -12.95 4.43
CA ASP A 35 5.38 -13.74 5.47
C ASP A 35 4.18 -14.50 4.90
N LYS A 36 4.25 -15.84 4.99
CA LYS A 36 3.25 -16.73 4.41
C LYS A 36 1.86 -16.52 5.00
N ASN A 37 1.77 -16.29 6.31
CA ASN A 37 0.49 -16.16 6.98
C ASN A 37 -0.21 -14.87 6.55
N MET A 38 0.53 -13.76 6.49
CA MET A 38 0.00 -12.48 6.03
C MET A 38 -0.38 -12.50 4.53
N ILE A 39 0.39 -13.21 3.69
CA ILE A 39 0.04 -13.40 2.29
C ILE A 39 -1.28 -14.18 2.16
N ASN A 40 -1.47 -15.23 2.96
CA ASN A 40 -2.71 -16.00 2.95
C ASN A 40 -3.92 -15.16 3.44
N GLU A 41 -3.75 -14.29 4.44
CA GLU A 41 -4.83 -13.36 4.86
C GLU A 41 -5.19 -12.39 3.72
N LEU A 42 -4.20 -11.89 2.94
CA LEU A 42 -4.48 -11.04 1.77
C LEU A 42 -5.18 -11.82 0.64
N TYR A 43 -4.81 -13.07 0.39
CA TYR A 43 -5.52 -13.93 -0.57
C TYR A 43 -6.97 -14.14 -0.16
N ASN A 44 -7.20 -14.51 1.11
CA ASN A 44 -8.56 -14.65 1.64
C ASN A 44 -9.36 -13.35 1.48
N ALA A 45 -8.78 -12.20 1.82
CA ALA A 45 -9.44 -10.91 1.65
C ALA A 45 -9.81 -10.62 0.18
N SER A 46 -8.90 -10.94 -0.74
CA SER A 46 -9.14 -10.80 -2.19
C SER A 46 -10.28 -11.71 -2.68
N GLU A 47 -10.34 -12.96 -2.23
CA GLU A 47 -11.41 -13.89 -2.57
C GLU A 47 -12.78 -13.39 -2.10
N GLN A 48 -12.82 -12.75 -0.92
CA GLN A 48 -14.03 -12.13 -0.36
C GLN A 48 -14.38 -10.79 -1.01
N GLY A 49 -13.58 -10.28 -1.96
CA GLY A 49 -13.90 -9.08 -2.74
C GLY A 49 -13.25 -7.78 -2.25
N VAL A 50 -12.35 -7.83 -1.27
CA VAL A 50 -11.60 -6.66 -0.83
C VAL A 50 -10.64 -6.21 -1.93
N GLU A 51 -10.66 -4.92 -2.27
CA GLU A 51 -9.70 -4.29 -3.19
C GLU A 51 -8.35 -4.10 -2.48
N ILE A 52 -7.28 -4.66 -3.04
CA ILE A 52 -5.96 -4.63 -2.43
C ILE A 52 -4.92 -4.05 -3.40
N GLU A 53 -4.31 -2.94 -3.01
CA GLU A 53 -3.21 -2.29 -3.74
C GLU A 53 -1.92 -2.41 -2.91
N LEU A 54 -0.91 -3.04 -3.49
CA LEU A 54 0.38 -3.24 -2.85
C LEU A 54 1.45 -2.40 -3.55
N ILE A 55 2.27 -1.68 -2.79
CA ILE A 55 3.47 -0.98 -3.28
C ILE A 55 4.67 -1.67 -2.62
N VAL A 56 5.29 -2.61 -3.33
CA VAL A 56 6.39 -3.43 -2.80
C VAL A 56 7.67 -3.20 -3.60
N ARG A 57 8.64 -2.53 -2.96
CA ARG A 57 9.89 -2.15 -3.62
C ARG A 57 10.83 -3.32 -3.91
N GLY A 58 10.94 -4.25 -2.99
CA GLY A 58 11.91 -5.35 -3.02
C GLY A 58 11.24 -6.72 -3.19
N ILE A 59 11.58 -7.67 -2.31
CA ILE A 59 11.08 -9.04 -2.36
C ILE A 59 9.56 -9.06 -2.18
N CYS A 60 8.87 -9.73 -3.10
CA CYS A 60 7.44 -9.99 -3.02
C CYS A 60 7.20 -11.46 -3.36
N CYS A 61 6.70 -12.23 -2.40
CA CYS A 61 6.34 -13.64 -2.59
C CYS A 61 4.84 -13.86 -2.85
N LEU A 62 4.04 -12.78 -2.85
CA LEU A 62 2.64 -12.82 -3.24
C LEU A 62 2.54 -12.88 -4.77
N VAL A 63 1.76 -13.82 -5.29
CA VAL A 63 1.52 -14.00 -6.73
C VAL A 63 0.16 -13.39 -7.10
N PRO A 64 0.13 -12.33 -7.91
CA PRO A 64 -1.11 -11.71 -8.38
C PRO A 64 -1.71 -12.47 -9.57
N ASP A 65 -2.85 -11.98 -10.07
CA ASP A 65 -3.52 -12.46 -11.30
C ASP A 65 -3.92 -13.95 -11.24
N GLN A 66 -4.15 -14.52 -10.04
CA GLN A 66 -4.70 -15.84 -9.82
C GLN A 66 -6.19 -15.73 -9.39
N PRO A 67 -6.99 -16.80 -9.46
CA PRO A 67 -8.38 -16.76 -8.99
C PRO A 67 -8.53 -16.20 -7.57
N TYR A 68 -7.62 -16.58 -6.66
CA TYR A 68 -7.61 -16.14 -5.27
C TYR A 68 -6.96 -14.76 -5.05
N SER A 69 -6.31 -14.18 -6.07
CA SER A 69 -5.68 -12.86 -6.00
C SER A 69 -6.19 -11.86 -7.06
N LYS A 70 -7.37 -12.10 -7.63
CA LYS A 70 -7.97 -11.29 -8.70
C LYS A 70 -8.16 -9.81 -8.33
N ASN A 71 -8.32 -9.53 -7.04
CA ASN A 71 -8.51 -8.18 -6.52
C ASN A 71 -7.22 -7.56 -5.94
N ILE A 72 -6.06 -8.23 -6.15
CA ILE A 72 -4.75 -7.75 -5.69
C ILE A 72 -3.97 -7.19 -6.88
N ARG A 73 -3.48 -5.97 -6.74
CA ARG A 73 -2.53 -5.36 -7.67
C ARG A 73 -1.24 -5.05 -6.95
N ILE A 74 -0.10 -5.33 -7.59
CA ILE A 74 1.22 -5.09 -7.03
C ILE A 74 1.96 -4.11 -7.92
N THR A 75 2.31 -2.96 -7.35
CA THR A 75 3.11 -1.92 -7.98
C THR A 75 4.50 -1.91 -7.37
N ARG A 76 5.53 -1.79 -8.20
CA ARG A 76 6.92 -1.61 -7.78
C ARG A 76 7.46 -0.31 -8.36
N ILE A 77 8.05 0.52 -7.51
CA ILE A 77 8.69 1.77 -7.91
C ILE A 77 10.15 1.71 -7.50
N VAL A 78 11.04 1.80 -8.50
CA VAL A 78 12.48 1.99 -8.33
C VAL A 78 12.87 3.16 -9.21
N ASP A 79 13.28 4.26 -8.61
CA ASP A 79 13.59 5.50 -9.30
C ASP A 79 14.81 6.18 -8.64
N MET A 80 14.93 7.50 -8.71
CA MET A 80 16.10 8.26 -8.24
C MET A 80 16.33 8.17 -6.74
N PHE A 81 15.26 8.17 -5.95
CA PHE A 81 15.32 8.17 -4.48
C PHE A 81 14.87 6.85 -3.90
N LEU A 82 15.38 6.57 -2.70
CA LEU A 82 15.02 5.38 -1.96
C LEU A 82 13.57 5.45 -1.44
N GLU A 83 12.76 4.50 -1.86
CA GLU A 83 11.36 4.33 -1.40
C GLU A 83 11.33 3.45 -0.15
N HIS A 84 11.67 4.00 1.02
CA HIS A 84 11.84 3.21 2.25
C HIS A 84 10.70 3.32 3.25
N SER A 85 9.73 4.18 3.03
CA SER A 85 8.55 4.30 3.90
C SER A 85 7.69 3.04 3.87
N ARG A 86 7.09 2.71 5.01
CA ARG A 86 6.14 1.63 5.15
C ARG A 86 4.86 2.18 5.72
N ILE A 87 3.75 1.91 5.03
CA ILE A 87 2.45 2.51 5.30
C ILE A 87 1.39 1.43 5.17
N TRP A 88 0.46 1.40 6.12
CA TRP A 88 -0.74 0.57 6.07
C TRP A 88 -1.96 1.46 6.04
N TYR A 89 -2.81 1.28 5.06
CA TYR A 89 -4.09 1.96 4.92
C TYR A 89 -5.20 0.92 4.81
N PHE A 90 -6.23 1.10 5.62
CA PHE A 90 -7.47 0.34 5.60
C PHE A 90 -8.62 1.32 5.46
N TYR A 91 -9.52 1.08 4.52
CA TYR A 91 -10.63 1.99 4.22
C TYR A 91 -11.60 2.13 5.39
N ASN A 92 -11.86 1.03 6.10
CA ASN A 92 -12.68 0.99 7.32
C ASN A 92 -13.96 1.82 7.22
N ASP A 93 -14.77 1.53 6.20
CA ASP A 93 -16.06 2.19 5.95
C ASP A 93 -15.98 3.74 5.92
N GLY A 94 -14.89 4.27 5.36
CA GLY A 94 -14.64 5.70 5.23
C GLY A 94 -13.92 6.36 6.40
N THR A 95 -13.61 5.64 7.49
CA THR A 95 -12.80 6.16 8.59
C THR A 95 -11.34 6.35 8.20
N GLU A 96 -10.87 5.55 7.22
CA GLU A 96 -9.53 5.63 6.65
C GLU A 96 -8.42 5.47 7.70
N ASP A 97 -8.30 4.28 8.26
CA ASP A 97 -7.23 3.97 9.21
C ASP A 97 -5.88 3.95 8.52
N LEU A 98 -4.97 4.82 8.94
CA LEU A 98 -3.65 4.99 8.36
C LEU A 98 -2.57 4.82 9.43
N TYR A 99 -1.58 3.98 9.14
CA TYR A 99 -0.44 3.73 10.03
C TYR A 99 0.87 3.90 9.29
N MET A 100 1.86 4.50 9.95
CA MET A 100 3.27 4.36 9.56
C MET A 100 3.95 3.32 10.45
N THR A 101 4.90 2.57 9.86
CA THR A 101 5.53 1.45 10.56
C THR A 101 6.99 1.28 10.17
N SER A 102 7.76 0.65 11.06
CA SER A 102 9.12 0.18 10.77
C SER A 102 9.14 -1.22 10.16
N ALA A 103 8.01 -1.97 10.23
CA ALA A 103 7.94 -3.36 9.84
C ALA A 103 7.68 -3.57 8.34
N ASP A 104 8.49 -4.40 7.71
CA ASP A 104 8.12 -5.13 6.51
C ASP A 104 7.30 -6.37 6.89
N TRP A 105 6.50 -6.90 5.97
CA TRP A 105 5.78 -8.15 6.21
C TRP A 105 6.69 -9.35 5.90
N MET A 106 7.74 -9.43 6.68
CA MET A 106 8.73 -10.50 6.65
C MET A 106 8.74 -11.22 8.00
N GLN A 107 8.97 -12.52 7.99
CA GLN A 107 8.97 -13.36 9.19
C GLN A 107 9.86 -12.80 10.32
N ARG A 108 11.05 -12.28 9.97
CA ARG A 108 11.95 -11.68 10.97
C ARG A 108 11.39 -10.41 11.60
N ASN A 109 10.73 -9.55 10.82
CA ASN A 109 10.14 -8.31 11.31
C ASN A 109 8.93 -8.58 12.20
N LEU A 110 8.02 -9.45 11.75
CA LEU A 110 6.78 -9.71 12.44
C LEU A 110 6.93 -10.61 13.68
N ASN A 111 7.97 -11.47 13.73
CA ASN A 111 8.07 -12.51 14.77
C ASN A 111 9.36 -12.45 15.61
N ARG A 112 10.41 -11.72 15.20
CA ARG A 112 11.74 -11.77 15.84
C ARG A 112 12.34 -10.41 16.17
N ARG A 113 11.75 -9.31 15.70
CA ARG A 113 12.22 -7.94 15.95
C ARG A 113 11.22 -7.17 16.77
N ILE A 114 11.69 -6.15 17.45
CA ILE A 114 10.84 -5.11 18.02
C ILE A 114 10.60 -4.11 16.90
N GLU A 115 9.36 -4.04 16.45
CA GLU A 115 8.91 -3.12 15.41
C GLU A 115 7.81 -2.23 15.97
N THR A 116 7.68 -1.05 15.39
CA THR A 116 6.66 -0.08 15.79
C THR A 116 5.68 0.18 14.65
N ALA A 117 4.42 0.37 15.00
CA ALA A 117 3.41 0.94 14.12
C ALA A 117 2.61 1.97 14.92
N PHE A 118 2.37 3.12 14.33
CA PHE A 118 1.61 4.19 14.98
C PHE A 118 0.58 4.78 14.02
N PRO A 119 -0.63 5.09 14.52
CA PRO A 119 -1.67 5.68 13.70
C PRO A 119 -1.35 7.13 13.37
N ILE A 120 -1.74 7.55 12.18
CA ILE A 120 -1.75 8.96 11.79
C ILE A 120 -3.14 9.52 12.10
N LEU A 121 -3.24 10.28 13.18
CA LEU A 121 -4.51 10.80 13.69
C LEU A 121 -4.84 12.19 13.15
N ASP A 122 -3.83 13.00 12.87
CA ASP A 122 -4.01 14.33 12.30
C ASP A 122 -4.57 14.24 10.88
N PRO A 123 -5.74 14.86 10.59
CA PRO A 123 -6.40 14.72 9.30
C PRO A 123 -5.59 15.36 8.15
N ILE A 124 -4.81 16.40 8.41
CA ILE A 124 -3.99 17.07 7.38
C ILE A 124 -2.86 16.15 6.92
N HIS A 125 -2.14 15.55 7.88
CA HIS A 125 -1.07 14.60 7.58
C HIS A 125 -1.62 13.28 7.01
N LYS A 126 -2.81 12.85 7.47
CA LYS A 126 -3.48 11.67 6.92
C LYS A 126 -3.78 11.85 5.42
N GLU A 127 -4.43 12.97 5.05
CA GLU A 127 -4.73 13.32 3.67
C GLU A 127 -3.46 13.37 2.81
N GLU A 128 -2.40 14.04 3.30
CA GLU A 128 -1.13 14.15 2.60
C GLU A 128 -0.53 12.77 2.28
N ILE A 129 -0.48 11.86 3.25
CA ILE A 129 0.07 10.52 3.05
C ILE A 129 -0.81 9.70 2.09
N ILE A 130 -2.13 9.82 2.18
CA ILE A 130 -3.04 9.16 1.25
C ILE A 130 -2.83 9.68 -0.18
N ASP A 131 -2.64 10.97 -0.37
CA ASP A 131 -2.35 11.55 -1.68
C ASP A 131 -1.01 11.09 -2.23
N ILE A 132 0.02 10.98 -1.40
CA ILE A 132 1.32 10.39 -1.79
C ILE A 132 1.13 8.95 -2.27
N LEU A 133 0.35 8.12 -1.56
CA LEU A 133 0.04 6.75 -1.99
C LEU A 133 -0.71 6.75 -3.33
N ARG A 134 -1.68 7.63 -3.51
CA ARG A 134 -2.45 7.78 -4.77
C ARG A 134 -1.54 8.18 -5.94
N ILE A 135 -0.60 9.11 -5.72
CA ILE A 135 0.39 9.51 -6.75
C ILE A 135 1.26 8.31 -7.12
N GLN A 136 1.75 7.54 -6.15
CA GLN A 136 2.56 6.35 -6.41
C GLN A 136 1.80 5.28 -7.19
N LEU A 137 0.54 5.03 -6.86
CA LEU A 137 -0.29 4.07 -7.59
C LEU A 137 -0.61 4.51 -9.03
N LYS A 138 -0.61 5.82 -9.30
CA LYS A 138 -0.83 6.40 -10.64
C LYS A 138 0.44 6.48 -11.49
N ASP A 139 1.62 6.17 -10.94
CA ASP A 139 2.87 6.25 -11.71
C ASP A 139 2.81 5.36 -12.97
N ASN A 140 2.96 5.99 -14.14
CA ASN A 140 2.99 5.34 -15.45
C ASN A 140 4.32 5.59 -16.20
N VAL A 141 5.34 6.07 -15.49
CA VAL A 141 6.67 6.37 -16.07
C VAL A 141 7.74 5.42 -15.54
N LYS A 142 7.77 5.19 -14.23
CA LYS A 142 8.78 4.38 -13.54
C LYS A 142 8.23 3.14 -12.86
N ALA A 143 6.94 3.14 -12.53
CA ALA A 143 6.33 1.99 -11.88
C ALA A 143 6.25 0.77 -12.81
N CYS A 144 6.46 -0.39 -12.21
CA CYS A 144 6.15 -1.69 -12.80
C CYS A 144 4.96 -2.32 -12.09
N ARG A 145 4.11 -3.02 -12.83
CA ARG A 145 3.18 -4.01 -12.30
C ARG A 145 3.90 -5.35 -12.20
N ILE A 146 3.70 -6.07 -11.13
CA ILE A 146 4.14 -7.46 -11.01
C ILE A 146 3.03 -8.35 -11.56
N ASP A 147 3.38 -9.25 -12.48
CA ASP A 147 2.44 -10.19 -13.11
C ASP A 147 2.43 -11.56 -12.39
N GLN A 148 1.60 -12.49 -12.86
CA GLN A 148 1.49 -13.85 -12.33
C GLN A 148 2.78 -14.69 -12.37
N HIS A 149 3.75 -14.29 -13.18
CA HIS A 149 5.08 -14.92 -13.28
C HIS A 149 6.13 -14.18 -12.47
N LEU A 150 5.72 -13.19 -11.65
CA LEU A 150 6.58 -12.30 -10.86
C LEU A 150 7.51 -11.42 -11.71
N ASN A 151 7.20 -11.21 -12.99
CA ASN A 151 7.91 -10.28 -13.84
C ASN A 151 7.53 -8.83 -13.51
N ASN A 152 8.48 -7.91 -13.75
CA ASN A 152 8.26 -6.47 -13.64
C ASN A 152 7.83 -5.93 -15.00
N ILE A 153 6.55 -5.67 -15.18
CA ILE A 153 6.00 -5.10 -16.41
C ILE A 153 5.80 -3.59 -16.21
N TYR A 154 6.50 -2.76 -16.99
CA TYR A 154 6.34 -1.32 -16.90
C TYR A 154 4.89 -0.88 -17.12
N LYS A 155 4.37 -0.06 -16.20
CA LYS A 155 3.04 0.55 -16.29
C LYS A 155 3.05 1.70 -17.31
N ARG A 156 3.27 1.37 -18.58
CA ARG A 156 3.18 2.33 -19.69
C ARG A 156 1.77 2.25 -20.26
N ASP A 157 1.04 3.33 -20.14
CA ASP A 157 -0.27 3.51 -20.74
C ASP A 157 -0.25 4.64 -21.77
N ASP A 158 -1.30 4.73 -22.59
CA ASP A 158 -1.48 5.79 -23.58
C ASP A 158 -2.03 7.08 -22.96
N ASN A 159 -2.09 7.18 -21.64
CA ASN A 159 -2.52 8.38 -20.94
C ASN A 159 -1.56 9.54 -21.30
N PRO A 160 -2.08 10.64 -21.84
CA PRO A 160 -1.28 11.82 -22.17
C PRO A 160 -0.63 12.44 -20.92
N VAL A 161 -1.25 12.25 -19.75
CA VAL A 161 -0.69 12.72 -18.47
C VAL A 161 0.34 11.72 -17.95
N LYS A 162 1.61 12.13 -18.02
CA LYS A 162 2.71 11.32 -17.50
C LYS A 162 2.95 11.62 -16.02
N THR A 163 2.77 10.61 -15.20
CA THR A 163 2.97 10.67 -13.74
C THR A 163 4.23 9.91 -13.38
N ARG A 164 5.32 10.63 -13.07
CA ARG A 164 6.52 10.08 -12.43
C ARG A 164 6.42 10.37 -10.94
N ALA A 165 6.11 9.36 -10.12
CA ALA A 165 5.67 9.55 -8.74
C ALA A 165 6.61 10.43 -7.92
N GLN A 166 7.92 10.20 -7.93
CA GLN A 166 8.88 10.97 -7.12
C GLN A 166 8.90 12.47 -7.49
N VAL A 167 8.78 12.78 -8.77
CA VAL A 167 8.71 14.18 -9.24
C VAL A 167 7.37 14.82 -8.87
N CYS A 168 6.28 14.07 -9.06
CA CYS A 168 4.94 14.56 -8.73
C CYS A 168 4.77 14.77 -7.22
N ILE A 169 5.31 13.88 -6.36
CA ILE A 169 5.30 14.03 -4.91
C ILE A 169 6.11 15.26 -4.49
N TYR A 170 7.31 15.46 -5.07
CA TYR A 170 8.10 16.65 -4.79
C TYR A 170 7.32 17.94 -5.10
N ASN A 171 6.70 18.02 -6.28
CA ASN A 171 5.90 19.18 -6.66
C ASN A 171 4.69 19.37 -5.75
N TYR A 172 3.96 18.29 -5.44
CA TYR A 172 2.81 18.31 -4.54
C TYR A 172 3.19 18.88 -3.16
N LEU A 173 4.27 18.39 -2.55
CA LEU A 173 4.73 18.86 -1.25
C LEU A 173 5.24 20.31 -1.33
N ARG A 174 6.03 20.65 -2.35
CA ARG A 174 6.49 22.03 -2.55
C ARG A 174 5.33 23.02 -2.63
N ASP A 175 4.31 22.69 -3.45
CA ASP A 175 3.19 23.59 -3.67
C ASP A 175 2.30 23.70 -2.44
N ARG A 176 2.08 22.60 -1.70
CA ARG A 176 1.35 22.57 -0.43
C ARG A 176 2.03 23.47 0.62
N TYR A 177 3.35 23.32 0.84
CA TYR A 177 4.09 24.09 1.85
C TYR A 177 4.53 25.48 1.39
N ALA A 178 4.49 25.80 0.10
CA ALA A 178 4.69 27.17 -0.34
C ALA A 178 3.51 28.09 -0.01
N LEU A 179 2.29 27.54 0.01
CA LEU A 179 1.07 28.27 0.41
C LEU A 179 1.04 28.57 1.92
N ASP A 180 1.62 27.71 2.76
CA ASP A 180 1.68 27.92 4.21
C ASP A 180 2.66 29.04 4.61
N LYS A 181 3.66 29.35 3.78
CA LYS A 181 4.59 30.47 4.02
C LYS A 181 4.01 31.86 3.71
N GLN A 182 2.83 31.91 3.11
CA GLN A 182 2.13 33.17 2.76
C GLN A 182 1.01 33.52 3.76
N ARG A 183 0.80 32.71 4.78
CA ARG A 183 -0.12 32.92 5.91
C ARG A 183 0.65 33.27 7.18
#